data_f1ebe80692ec63bce9570ac743f6de3e
#
_entry.id   f1ebe80692ec63bce9570ac743f6de3e
#
_cell.length_a   1.000
_cell.length_b   1.000
_cell.length_c   1.000
_cell.angle_alpha   90.00
_cell.angle_beta   90.00
_cell.angle_gamma   90.00
#
_symmetry.space_group_name_H-M   'P 1'
#
loop_
_entity.id
_entity.type
_entity.pdbx_description
1 polymer ?
#
loop_
_entity_poly.entity_id
_entity_poly.type
_entity_poly.pdbx_seq_one_letter_code
_entity_poly.pdbx_strand_id
1 'polypeptide(L)'
;MKEAAGFLTEACVHGKRILVLCHYNADPDAVASAVVLSEILKKLGAQTKAGASENISSAAQTLLEAYGKKVEIDPALDVDLVVLVDTSSFEHLGGYGETLRSSGADIMVIDHHRPVEEMKKLSKMYFVVEEFTSESELIFRLASEMKQTLTPDQASLLLAGILTDTGFFRLAKPETFEVVNSLLKAGAEYDKIVEIMKPPEDFPKRVAILKGAGRSELHRIQGKLIVFSELGSFEGEMANVLLKIGADVAFVGSEDKDGVRMSGRGRPEIIKETGLHLGEIMENLGKSFQGSGGGHAGAASFTGKGTYEEVKKHILRELERKLNRGGAPVDTCSESEIT
;
A
#
# COMPACT_ATOMS: atom_id res chain seq x y z
N MET A 1 25.21 -11.62 5.39
CA MET A 1 24.68 -12.76 4.63
C MET A 1 25.29 -14.10 5.06
N LYS A 2 26.60 -14.33 4.91
CA LYS A 2 27.26 -15.62 5.27
C LYS A 2 27.04 -16.04 6.73
N GLU A 3 27.13 -15.11 7.66
CA GLU A 3 26.94 -15.37 9.08
C GLU A 3 25.51 -15.80 9.40
N ALA A 4 24.51 -15.10 8.85
CA ALA A 4 23.10 -15.44 9.00
C ALA A 4 22.76 -16.80 8.38
N ALA A 5 23.28 -17.09 7.17
CA ALA A 5 23.13 -18.40 6.52
C ALA A 5 23.81 -19.52 7.34
N GLY A 6 24.98 -19.26 7.89
CA GLY A 6 25.71 -20.19 8.76
C GLY A 6 24.92 -20.53 10.04
N PHE A 7 24.39 -19.52 10.72
CA PHE A 7 23.56 -19.67 11.91
C PHE A 7 22.32 -20.54 11.66
N LEU A 8 21.59 -20.27 10.57
CA LEU A 8 20.42 -21.06 10.17
C LEU A 8 20.79 -22.51 9.80
N THR A 9 21.88 -22.69 9.05
CA THR A 9 22.35 -24.03 8.65
C THR A 9 22.74 -24.86 9.88
N GLU A 10 23.43 -24.26 10.86
CA GLU A 10 23.80 -24.91 12.11
C GLU A 10 22.53 -25.35 12.90
N ALA A 11 21.54 -24.46 12.99
CA ALA A 11 20.26 -24.77 13.63
C ALA A 11 19.55 -25.95 12.97
N CYS A 12 19.62 -26.05 11.64
CA CYS A 12 19.04 -27.17 10.87
C CYS A 12 19.79 -28.49 11.12
N VAL A 13 21.12 -28.47 11.12
CA VAL A 13 21.95 -29.66 11.37
C VAL A 13 21.67 -30.26 12.76
N HIS A 14 21.35 -29.42 13.74
CA HIS A 14 20.97 -29.88 15.09
C HIS A 14 19.48 -30.25 15.21
N GLY A 15 18.70 -30.23 14.14
CA GLY A 15 17.29 -30.62 14.12
C GLY A 15 16.39 -29.74 14.99
N LYS A 16 16.76 -28.46 15.19
CA LYS A 16 15.98 -27.52 16.01
C LYS A 16 14.55 -27.37 15.50
N ARG A 17 13.64 -27.13 16.46
CA ARG A 17 12.27 -26.69 16.17
C ARG A 17 12.32 -25.18 15.94
N ILE A 18 11.94 -24.75 14.73
CA ILE A 18 12.08 -23.36 14.30
C ILE A 18 10.70 -22.81 13.88
N LEU A 19 10.31 -21.69 14.47
CA LEU A 19 9.18 -20.89 14.00
C LEU A 19 9.72 -19.72 13.17
N VAL A 20 9.32 -19.63 11.92
CA VAL A 20 9.53 -18.43 11.11
C VAL A 20 8.27 -17.57 11.23
N LEU A 21 8.39 -16.42 11.88
CA LEU A 21 7.27 -15.59 12.31
C LEU A 21 7.35 -14.19 11.66
N CYS A 22 6.26 -13.75 11.06
CA CYS A 22 6.11 -12.38 10.55
C CYS A 22 5.15 -11.54 11.41
N HIS A 23 5.10 -10.24 11.13
CA HIS A 23 4.35 -9.24 11.87
C HIS A 23 2.82 -9.41 11.80
N TYR A 24 2.05 -8.64 12.63
CA TYR A 24 0.59 -8.58 12.54
C TYR A 24 0.14 -7.86 11.25
N ASN A 25 -1.05 -8.22 10.77
CA ASN A 25 -1.56 -7.77 9.47
C ASN A 25 -0.57 -8.00 8.33
N ALA A 26 0.12 -9.16 8.41
CA ALA A 26 1.21 -9.49 7.50
C ALA A 26 0.78 -9.38 6.03
N ASP A 27 1.59 -8.71 5.26
CA ASP A 27 1.38 -8.49 3.84
C ASP A 27 1.98 -9.64 2.98
N PRO A 28 1.88 -9.60 1.66
CA PRO A 28 2.45 -10.63 0.81
C PRO A 28 3.95 -10.83 0.95
N ASP A 29 4.75 -9.77 1.25
CA ASP A 29 6.19 -9.91 1.43
C ASP A 29 6.54 -10.68 2.70
N ALA A 30 5.89 -10.31 3.80
CA ALA A 30 6.05 -10.97 5.09
C ALA A 30 5.69 -12.46 5.04
N VAL A 31 4.50 -12.81 4.50
CA VAL A 31 4.06 -14.21 4.46
C VAL A 31 4.84 -15.06 3.45
N ALA A 32 5.23 -14.49 2.31
CA ALA A 32 6.06 -15.19 1.33
C ALA A 32 7.43 -15.52 1.92
N SER A 33 8.04 -14.56 2.57
CA SER A 33 9.32 -14.70 3.27
C SER A 33 9.26 -15.76 4.36
N ALA A 34 8.22 -15.73 5.20
CA ALA A 34 8.03 -16.72 6.26
C ALA A 34 7.85 -18.14 5.72
N VAL A 35 6.99 -18.32 4.72
CA VAL A 35 6.73 -19.63 4.12
C VAL A 35 7.96 -20.19 3.41
N VAL A 36 8.59 -19.38 2.54
CA VAL A 36 9.73 -19.85 1.75
C VAL A 36 10.92 -20.18 2.64
N LEU A 37 11.24 -19.34 3.62
CA LEU A 37 12.33 -19.64 4.55
C LEU A 37 12.02 -20.89 5.38
N SER A 38 10.80 -21.04 5.90
CA SER A 38 10.37 -22.23 6.64
C SER A 38 10.55 -23.51 5.81
N GLU A 39 10.14 -23.50 4.52
CA GLU A 39 10.29 -24.66 3.62
C GLU A 39 11.77 -24.98 3.35
N ILE A 40 12.61 -23.96 3.17
CA ILE A 40 14.06 -24.14 2.98
C ILE A 40 14.69 -24.79 4.20
N LEU A 41 14.40 -24.27 5.41
CA LEU A 41 14.94 -24.80 6.65
C LEU A 41 14.46 -26.23 6.93
N LYS A 42 13.22 -26.54 6.58
CA LYS A 42 12.67 -27.91 6.64
C LYS A 42 13.43 -28.87 5.73
N LYS A 43 13.74 -28.46 4.50
CA LYS A 43 14.53 -29.25 3.55
C LYS A 43 15.96 -29.48 4.06
N LEU A 44 16.51 -28.56 4.87
CA LEU A 44 17.83 -28.69 5.49
C LEU A 44 17.82 -29.50 6.79
N GLY A 45 16.67 -30.00 7.26
CA GLY A 45 16.57 -30.92 8.40
C GLY A 45 15.95 -30.35 9.68
N ALA A 46 15.55 -29.08 9.70
CA ALA A 46 14.86 -28.51 10.85
C ALA A 46 13.37 -28.93 10.89
N GLN A 47 12.77 -28.89 12.07
CA GLN A 47 11.32 -28.97 12.25
C GLN A 47 10.75 -27.55 12.24
N THR A 48 10.07 -27.17 11.15
CA THR A 48 9.70 -25.78 10.93
C THR A 48 8.21 -25.55 10.84
N LYS A 49 7.80 -24.34 11.25
CA LYS A 49 6.48 -23.76 11.02
C LYS A 49 6.64 -22.35 10.49
N ALA A 50 5.73 -21.93 9.63
CA ALA A 50 5.56 -20.51 9.26
C ALA A 50 4.36 -19.94 10.02
N GLY A 51 4.51 -18.79 10.62
CA GLY A 51 3.47 -18.14 11.41
C GLY A 51 3.38 -16.64 11.18
N ALA A 52 2.25 -16.07 11.56
CA ALA A 52 2.03 -14.63 11.65
C ALA A 52 1.38 -14.30 12.99
N SER A 53 1.69 -13.13 13.54
CA SER A 53 1.00 -12.64 14.73
C SER A 53 -0.37 -12.05 14.38
N GLU A 54 -1.37 -12.33 15.20
CA GLU A 54 -2.75 -11.82 15.18
C GLU A 54 -3.53 -12.07 13.86
N ASN A 55 -3.04 -11.64 12.70
CA ASN A 55 -3.74 -11.79 11.42
C ASN A 55 -2.81 -11.58 10.21
N ILE A 56 -3.33 -11.83 9.02
CA ILE A 56 -2.69 -11.51 7.74
C ILE A 56 -3.63 -10.66 6.88
N SER A 57 -3.09 -9.89 5.97
CA SER A 57 -3.86 -9.06 5.04
C SER A 57 -4.65 -9.90 4.03
N SER A 58 -5.72 -9.34 3.46
CA SER A 58 -6.51 -10.03 2.43
C SER A 58 -5.68 -10.38 1.18
N ALA A 59 -4.72 -9.54 0.81
CA ALA A 59 -3.82 -9.81 -0.31
C ALA A 59 -2.89 -11.00 0.00
N ALA A 60 -2.33 -11.07 1.21
CA ALA A 60 -1.53 -12.20 1.68
C ALA A 60 -2.36 -13.50 1.71
N GLN A 61 -3.59 -13.43 2.22
CA GLN A 61 -4.52 -14.57 2.22
C GLN A 61 -4.74 -15.11 0.80
N THR A 62 -5.09 -14.22 -0.14
CA THR A 62 -5.32 -14.59 -1.56
C THR A 62 -4.08 -15.20 -2.19
N LEU A 63 -2.89 -14.65 -1.92
CA LEU A 63 -1.61 -15.19 -2.41
C LEU A 63 -1.37 -16.60 -1.88
N LEU A 64 -1.49 -16.81 -0.58
CA LEU A 64 -1.27 -18.12 0.05
C LEU A 64 -2.25 -19.18 -0.48
N GLU A 65 -3.53 -18.84 -0.61
CA GLU A 65 -4.56 -19.72 -1.17
C GLU A 65 -4.24 -20.15 -2.62
N ALA A 66 -3.80 -19.21 -3.45
CA ALA A 66 -3.47 -19.46 -4.86
C ALA A 66 -2.30 -20.44 -5.06
N TYR A 67 -1.41 -20.56 -4.07
CA TYR A 67 -0.27 -21.49 -4.06
C TYR A 67 -0.44 -22.65 -3.08
N GLY A 68 -1.64 -22.81 -2.48
CA GLY A 68 -1.92 -23.90 -1.52
C GLY A 68 -1.03 -23.86 -0.28
N LYS A 69 -0.60 -22.67 0.14
CA LYS A 69 0.26 -22.44 1.31
C LYS A 69 -0.55 -21.92 2.50
N LYS A 70 0.02 -22.04 3.69
CA LYS A 70 -0.61 -21.58 4.94
C LYS A 70 0.44 -21.07 5.91
N VAL A 71 0.04 -20.12 6.75
CA VAL A 71 0.74 -19.69 7.96
C VAL A 71 -0.17 -19.95 9.16
N GLU A 72 0.42 -20.30 10.30
CA GLU A 72 -0.33 -20.42 11.56
C GLU A 72 -0.49 -19.01 12.17
N ILE A 73 -1.70 -18.67 12.61
CA ILE A 73 -1.93 -17.42 13.34
C ILE A 73 -1.69 -17.68 14.82
N ASP A 74 -0.92 -16.81 15.48
CA ASP A 74 -0.51 -16.93 16.88
C ASP A 74 -0.01 -18.33 17.25
N PRO A 75 0.99 -18.86 16.51
CA PRO A 75 1.45 -20.24 16.72
C PRO A 75 2.02 -20.44 18.12
N ALA A 76 1.87 -21.66 18.67
CA ALA A 76 2.47 -22.00 19.96
C ALA A 76 3.99 -21.86 19.92
N LEU A 77 4.59 -21.25 20.97
CA LEU A 77 6.03 -21.01 21.12
C LEU A 77 6.78 -22.20 21.75
N ASP A 78 6.33 -23.43 21.50
CA ASP A 78 7.08 -24.64 21.84
C ASP A 78 8.17 -24.93 20.80
N VAL A 79 9.13 -24.00 20.68
CA VAL A 79 10.20 -24.01 19.69
C VAL A 79 11.54 -23.64 20.31
N ASP A 80 12.63 -24.01 19.66
CA ASP A 80 13.99 -23.73 20.15
C ASP A 80 14.50 -22.39 19.59
N LEU A 81 13.97 -21.96 18.43
CA LEU A 81 14.36 -20.72 17.74
C LEU A 81 13.13 -20.08 17.08
N VAL A 82 12.95 -18.79 17.28
CA VAL A 82 12.04 -17.95 16.49
C VAL A 82 12.86 -17.10 15.55
N VAL A 83 12.60 -17.24 14.25
CA VAL A 83 13.18 -16.39 13.21
C VAL A 83 12.12 -15.36 12.84
N LEU A 84 12.31 -14.12 13.25
CA LEU A 84 11.46 -12.99 12.84
C LEU A 84 11.86 -12.57 11.44
N VAL A 85 10.89 -12.48 10.53
CA VAL A 85 11.08 -11.99 9.18
C VAL A 85 10.18 -10.78 8.94
N ASP A 86 10.71 -9.80 8.23
CA ASP A 86 10.01 -8.56 7.89
C ASP A 86 9.53 -7.78 9.12
N THR A 87 10.25 -7.94 10.23
CA THR A 87 10.02 -7.15 11.44
C THR A 87 11.22 -7.20 12.37
N SER A 88 11.61 -6.04 12.87
CA SER A 88 12.64 -5.89 13.90
C SER A 88 12.10 -5.23 15.17
N SER A 89 10.79 -5.24 15.41
CA SER A 89 10.17 -4.64 16.59
C SER A 89 9.11 -5.56 17.21
N PHE A 90 9.09 -5.64 18.54
CA PHE A 90 8.01 -6.32 19.27
C PHE A 90 6.64 -5.64 19.09
N GLU A 91 6.62 -4.33 18.86
CA GLU A 91 5.39 -3.58 18.60
C GLU A 91 4.66 -4.10 17.35
N HIS A 92 5.42 -4.52 16.33
CA HIS A 92 4.87 -5.12 15.11
C HIS A 92 4.39 -6.56 15.28
N LEU A 93 4.55 -7.13 16.47
CA LEU A 93 3.99 -8.43 16.83
C LEU A 93 2.71 -8.31 17.67
N GLY A 94 2.24 -7.09 17.95
CA GLY A 94 1.05 -6.85 18.77
C GLY A 94 1.12 -7.54 20.14
N GLY A 95 0.02 -8.11 20.59
CA GLY A 95 -0.03 -8.86 21.85
C GLY A 95 0.85 -10.12 21.90
N TYR A 96 1.17 -10.69 20.73
CA TYR A 96 2.05 -11.84 20.63
C TYR A 96 3.51 -11.52 21.01
N GLY A 97 3.93 -10.26 20.89
CA GLY A 97 5.27 -9.81 21.26
C GLY A 97 5.63 -10.06 22.74
N GLU A 98 4.69 -9.86 23.66
CA GLU A 98 4.89 -10.14 25.08
C GLU A 98 5.00 -11.65 25.37
N THR A 99 4.23 -12.45 24.65
CA THR A 99 4.32 -13.92 24.73
C THR A 99 5.68 -14.40 24.25
N LEU A 100 6.19 -13.86 23.14
CA LEU A 100 7.53 -14.18 22.63
C LEU A 100 8.62 -13.75 23.61
N ARG A 101 8.53 -12.56 24.17
CA ARG A 101 9.50 -12.02 25.15
C ARG A 101 9.64 -12.92 26.39
N SER A 102 8.55 -13.55 26.82
CA SER A 102 8.51 -14.45 27.98
C SER A 102 8.75 -15.92 27.66
N SER A 103 8.85 -16.32 26.39
CA SER A 103 8.93 -17.72 25.97
C SER A 103 10.25 -18.42 26.30
N GLY A 104 11.33 -17.65 26.39
CA GLY A 104 12.70 -18.19 26.53
C GLY A 104 13.27 -18.81 25.25
N ALA A 105 12.58 -18.78 24.13
CA ALA A 105 13.10 -19.20 22.83
C ALA A 105 14.22 -18.26 22.35
N ASP A 106 15.20 -18.82 21.65
CA ASP A 106 16.19 -18.01 20.95
C ASP A 106 15.53 -17.17 19.87
N ILE A 107 15.98 -15.93 19.66
CA ILE A 107 15.46 -15.05 18.62
C ILE A 107 16.54 -14.77 17.57
N MET A 108 16.19 -14.92 16.31
CA MET A 108 16.92 -14.38 15.17
C MET A 108 16.03 -13.37 14.45
N VAL A 109 16.61 -12.26 14.01
CA VAL A 109 15.90 -11.25 13.20
C VAL A 109 16.52 -11.23 11.81
N ILE A 110 15.66 -11.23 10.79
CA ILE A 110 15.97 -10.96 9.39
C ILE A 110 15.01 -9.88 8.95
N ASP A 111 15.52 -8.70 8.54
CA ASP A 111 14.66 -7.57 8.23
C ASP A 111 15.37 -6.57 7.29
N HIS A 112 14.59 -5.83 6.53
CA HIS A 112 15.05 -4.76 5.65
C HIS A 112 14.65 -3.36 6.12
N HIS A 113 13.95 -3.26 7.25
CA HIS A 113 13.55 -2.01 7.87
C HIS A 113 14.67 -1.38 8.73
N ARG A 114 14.34 -0.27 9.39
CA ARG A 114 15.30 0.40 10.29
C ARG A 114 15.61 -0.47 11.50
N PRO A 115 16.90 -0.56 11.89
CA PRO A 115 17.30 -1.33 13.06
C PRO A 115 16.67 -0.81 14.35
N VAL A 116 16.29 -1.75 15.24
CA VAL A 116 15.76 -1.48 16.58
C VAL A 116 16.72 -2.02 17.63
N GLU A 117 17.29 -1.13 18.42
CA GLU A 117 18.35 -1.47 19.39
C GLU A 117 17.89 -2.45 20.49
N GLU A 118 16.62 -2.41 20.89
CA GLU A 118 16.05 -3.36 21.87
C GLU A 118 16.10 -4.79 21.31
N MET A 119 15.59 -4.97 20.10
CA MET A 119 15.54 -6.27 19.44
C MET A 119 16.94 -6.81 19.16
N LYS A 120 17.87 -5.92 18.76
CA LYS A 120 19.27 -6.27 18.54
C LYS A 120 19.95 -6.83 19.79
N LYS A 121 19.62 -6.31 20.99
CA LYS A 121 20.17 -6.79 22.26
C LYS A 121 19.59 -8.13 22.70
N LEU A 122 18.36 -8.43 22.33
CA LEU A 122 17.63 -9.63 22.75
C LEU A 122 17.81 -10.79 21.77
N SER A 123 18.19 -10.53 20.53
CA SER A 123 18.39 -11.58 19.51
C SER A 123 19.79 -12.18 19.57
N LYS A 124 19.86 -13.50 19.38
CA LYS A 124 21.13 -14.22 19.20
C LYS A 124 21.79 -13.94 17.86
N MET A 125 20.98 -13.66 16.85
CA MET A 125 21.41 -13.24 15.53
C MET A 125 20.52 -12.09 15.07
N TYR A 126 21.12 -10.97 14.68
CA TYR A 126 20.42 -9.79 14.19
C TYR A 126 20.95 -9.44 12.80
N PHE A 127 20.16 -9.70 11.80
CA PHE A 127 20.52 -9.50 10.39
C PHE A 127 19.52 -8.56 9.74
N VAL A 128 19.77 -7.26 9.84
CA VAL A 128 18.94 -6.18 9.30
C VAL A 128 19.74 -5.40 8.28
N VAL A 129 19.20 -5.22 7.06
CA VAL A 129 19.89 -4.62 5.92
C VAL A 129 18.96 -3.68 5.16
N GLU A 130 19.01 -2.37 5.46
CA GLU A 130 18.13 -1.32 4.88
C GLU A 130 18.32 -1.08 3.38
N GLU A 131 19.39 -1.62 2.77
CA GLU A 131 19.65 -1.48 1.35
C GLU A 131 18.69 -2.29 0.48
N PHE A 132 18.09 -3.35 0.99
CA PHE A 132 17.12 -4.16 0.26
C PHE A 132 15.75 -3.48 0.21
N THR A 133 15.01 -3.71 -0.87
CA THR A 133 13.70 -3.09 -1.10
C THR A 133 12.54 -3.97 -0.63
N SER A 134 12.83 -5.19 -0.19
CA SER A 134 11.85 -6.15 0.36
C SER A 134 12.55 -7.25 1.16
N GLU A 135 11.83 -7.87 2.06
CA GLU A 135 12.28 -9.05 2.79
C GLU A 135 12.48 -10.25 1.85
N SER A 136 11.64 -10.38 0.84
CA SER A 136 11.75 -11.43 -0.19
C SER A 136 13.08 -11.40 -0.94
N GLU A 137 13.68 -10.22 -1.17
CA GLU A 137 15.03 -10.12 -1.72
C GLU A 137 16.06 -10.69 -0.75
N LEU A 138 15.95 -10.40 0.55
CA LEU A 138 16.82 -10.95 1.58
C LEU A 138 16.72 -12.47 1.64
N ILE A 139 15.51 -13.01 1.65
CA ILE A 139 15.28 -14.47 1.68
C ILE A 139 15.84 -15.15 0.43
N PHE A 140 15.67 -14.55 -0.76
CA PHE A 140 16.30 -15.05 -1.98
C PHE A 140 17.84 -15.11 -1.86
N ARG A 141 18.47 -14.06 -1.36
CA ARG A 141 19.92 -13.99 -1.19
C ARG A 141 20.41 -14.99 -0.12
N LEU A 142 19.66 -15.17 0.97
CA LEU A 142 19.94 -16.19 1.98
C LEU A 142 19.84 -17.61 1.41
N ALA A 143 18.79 -17.91 0.66
CA ALA A 143 18.62 -19.18 -0.03
C ALA A 143 19.83 -19.50 -0.94
N SER A 144 20.26 -18.49 -1.69
CA SER A 144 21.44 -18.60 -2.58
C SER A 144 22.73 -18.84 -1.80
N GLU A 145 22.94 -18.16 -0.66
CA GLU A 145 24.11 -18.36 0.20
C GLU A 145 24.11 -19.77 0.82
N MET A 146 22.93 -20.26 1.21
CA MET A 146 22.75 -21.65 1.70
C MET A 146 22.76 -22.68 0.57
N LYS A 147 23.03 -22.27 -0.69
CA LYS A 147 23.06 -23.14 -1.90
C LYS A 147 21.77 -23.91 -2.12
N GLN A 148 20.62 -23.28 -1.80
CA GLN A 148 19.30 -23.86 -2.03
C GLN A 148 18.72 -23.38 -3.36
N THR A 149 18.15 -24.32 -4.11
CA THR A 149 17.40 -24.02 -5.33
C THR A 149 15.93 -23.87 -4.95
N LEU A 150 15.31 -22.79 -5.41
CA LEU A 150 13.89 -22.51 -5.21
C LEU A 150 13.03 -23.34 -6.18
N THR A 151 11.87 -23.77 -5.72
CA THR A 151 10.81 -24.29 -6.59
C THR A 151 10.13 -23.13 -7.31
N PRO A 152 9.39 -23.38 -8.44
CA PRO A 152 8.61 -22.34 -9.11
C PRO A 152 7.63 -21.61 -8.18
N ASP A 153 6.96 -22.34 -7.27
CA ASP A 153 6.04 -21.75 -6.29
C ASP A 153 6.77 -20.83 -5.31
N GLN A 154 7.93 -21.26 -4.77
CA GLN A 154 8.74 -20.44 -3.88
C GLN A 154 9.24 -19.18 -4.60
N ALA A 155 9.69 -19.30 -5.84
CA ALA A 155 10.11 -18.18 -6.65
C ALA A 155 8.94 -17.20 -6.92
N SER A 156 7.75 -17.72 -7.18
CA SER A 156 6.54 -16.92 -7.37
C SER A 156 6.13 -16.17 -6.10
N LEU A 157 6.17 -16.84 -4.94
CA LEU A 157 5.86 -16.19 -3.66
C LEU A 157 6.83 -15.04 -3.38
N LEU A 158 8.14 -15.25 -3.50
CA LEU A 158 9.12 -14.17 -3.31
C LEU A 158 8.95 -13.04 -4.33
N LEU A 159 8.62 -13.35 -5.59
CA LEU A 159 8.34 -12.31 -6.58
C LEU A 159 7.09 -11.49 -6.21
N ALA A 160 6.06 -12.11 -5.65
CA ALA A 160 4.88 -11.39 -5.16
C ALA A 160 5.23 -10.45 -4.01
N GLY A 161 6.08 -10.86 -3.07
CA GLY A 161 6.61 -9.99 -2.01
C GLY A 161 7.34 -8.78 -2.58
N ILE A 162 8.30 -8.99 -3.47
CA ILE A 162 9.03 -7.90 -4.14
C ILE A 162 8.07 -6.93 -4.83
N LEU A 163 7.04 -7.42 -5.54
CA LEU A 163 6.05 -6.58 -6.21
C LEU A 163 5.25 -5.74 -5.22
N THR A 164 4.91 -6.29 -4.06
CA THR A 164 4.17 -5.58 -3.01
C THR A 164 5.00 -4.41 -2.49
N ASP A 165 6.17 -4.67 -1.97
CA ASP A 165 7.01 -3.67 -1.28
C ASP A 165 7.58 -2.63 -2.21
N THR A 166 7.90 -3.01 -3.44
CA THR A 166 8.35 -2.05 -4.45
C THR A 166 7.22 -1.28 -5.12
N GLY A 167 5.97 -1.54 -4.76
CA GLY A 167 4.80 -0.93 -5.42
C GLY A 167 4.81 -1.18 -6.92
N PHE A 168 4.92 -2.44 -7.32
CA PHE A 168 5.08 -2.87 -8.71
C PHE A 168 6.28 -2.20 -9.39
N PHE A 169 7.45 -2.32 -8.76
CA PHE A 169 8.76 -1.82 -9.20
C PHE A 169 8.94 -0.30 -9.20
N ARG A 170 7.99 0.48 -8.65
CA ARG A 170 8.15 1.95 -8.54
C ARG A 170 9.32 2.34 -7.63
N LEU A 171 9.61 1.53 -6.62
CA LEU A 171 10.68 1.73 -5.64
C LEU A 171 11.85 0.74 -5.84
N ALA A 172 11.84 -0.03 -6.93
CA ALA A 172 12.88 -1.01 -7.22
C ALA A 172 14.24 -0.35 -7.50
N LYS A 173 15.29 -1.04 -7.09
CA LYS A 173 16.69 -0.70 -7.37
C LYS A 173 17.25 -1.62 -8.46
N PRO A 174 18.42 -1.34 -9.07
CA PRO A 174 19.05 -2.24 -10.04
C PRO A 174 19.20 -3.67 -9.51
N GLU A 175 19.59 -3.83 -8.25
CA GLU A 175 19.80 -5.11 -7.56
C GLU A 175 18.50 -5.92 -7.43
N THR A 176 17.35 -5.24 -7.27
CA THR A 176 16.02 -5.85 -7.27
C THR A 176 15.76 -6.60 -8.58
N PHE A 177 16.09 -5.97 -9.73
CA PHE A 177 15.87 -6.60 -11.05
C PHE A 177 16.78 -7.81 -11.29
N GLU A 178 17.98 -7.86 -10.69
CA GLU A 178 18.82 -9.06 -10.71
C GLU A 178 18.16 -10.24 -10.01
N VAL A 179 17.55 -9.98 -8.84
CA VAL A 179 16.77 -10.98 -8.09
C VAL A 179 15.56 -11.42 -8.88
N VAL A 180 14.76 -10.46 -9.39
CA VAL A 180 13.58 -10.74 -10.22
C VAL A 180 13.93 -11.60 -11.43
N ASN A 181 14.99 -11.28 -12.17
CA ASN A 181 15.46 -12.10 -13.29
C ASN A 181 15.79 -13.54 -12.85
N SER A 182 16.39 -13.69 -11.68
CA SER A 182 16.73 -15.02 -11.14
C SER A 182 15.48 -15.80 -10.72
N LEU A 183 14.48 -15.14 -10.11
CA LEU A 183 13.20 -15.74 -9.75
C LEU A 183 12.41 -16.17 -11.01
N LEU A 184 12.37 -15.36 -12.04
CA LEU A 184 11.76 -15.71 -13.33
C LEU A 184 12.45 -16.91 -13.98
N LYS A 185 13.77 -16.99 -13.93
CA LYS A 185 14.53 -18.16 -14.40
C LYS A 185 14.28 -19.41 -13.56
N ALA A 186 13.94 -19.26 -12.28
CA ALA A 186 13.52 -20.34 -11.40
C ALA A 186 12.06 -20.77 -11.64
N GLY A 187 11.34 -20.12 -12.55
CA GLY A 187 9.99 -20.47 -12.97
C GLY A 187 8.87 -19.68 -12.27
N ALA A 188 9.17 -18.49 -11.71
CA ALA A 188 8.13 -17.64 -11.14
C ALA A 188 7.09 -17.23 -12.22
N GLU A 189 5.81 -17.34 -11.88
CA GLU A 189 4.66 -17.11 -12.77
C GLU A 189 4.18 -15.65 -12.68
N TYR A 190 4.92 -14.71 -13.28
CA TYR A 190 4.65 -13.27 -13.16
C TYR A 190 3.21 -12.87 -13.49
N ASP A 191 2.66 -13.33 -14.61
CA ASP A 191 1.30 -12.97 -15.04
C ASP A 191 0.24 -13.43 -14.04
N LYS A 192 0.41 -14.64 -13.49
CA LYS A 192 -0.47 -15.19 -12.45
C LYS A 192 -0.38 -14.36 -11.16
N ILE A 193 0.83 -13.98 -10.75
CA ILE A 193 1.03 -13.13 -9.55
C ILE A 193 0.34 -11.78 -9.74
N VAL A 194 0.53 -11.12 -10.87
CA VAL A 194 -0.12 -9.83 -11.17
C VAL A 194 -1.63 -9.95 -11.13
N GLU A 195 -2.20 -11.06 -11.63
CA GLU A 195 -3.65 -11.29 -11.60
C GLU A 195 -4.16 -11.52 -10.16
N ILE A 196 -3.46 -12.32 -9.35
CA ILE A 196 -3.77 -12.57 -7.94
C ILE A 196 -3.72 -11.29 -7.11
N MET A 197 -2.71 -10.45 -7.38
CA MET A 197 -2.46 -9.21 -6.64
C MET A 197 -3.37 -8.05 -7.04
N LYS A 198 -4.18 -8.20 -8.10
CA LYS A 198 -5.17 -7.18 -8.44
C LYS A 198 -6.18 -7.04 -7.31
N PRO A 199 -6.46 -5.81 -6.85
CA PRO A 199 -7.53 -5.62 -5.89
C PRO A 199 -8.85 -6.10 -6.52
N PRO A 200 -9.74 -6.74 -5.73
CA PRO A 200 -11.03 -7.17 -6.22
C PRO A 200 -11.79 -5.99 -6.83
N GLU A 201 -12.39 -6.21 -8.00
CA GLU A 201 -13.19 -5.18 -8.65
C GLU A 201 -14.42 -4.83 -7.82
N ASP A 202 -14.45 -3.61 -7.32
CA ASP A 202 -15.64 -3.04 -6.66
C ASP A 202 -16.64 -2.61 -7.73
N PHE A 203 -17.59 -3.49 -8.04
CA PHE A 203 -18.62 -3.21 -9.05
C PHE A 203 -19.45 -1.96 -8.73
N PRO A 204 -19.94 -1.72 -7.48
CA PRO A 204 -20.54 -0.45 -7.10
C PRO A 204 -19.69 0.77 -7.42
N LYS A 205 -18.40 0.71 -7.12
CA LYS A 205 -17.44 1.78 -7.42
C LYS A 205 -17.29 2.01 -8.93
N ARG A 206 -17.18 0.95 -9.73
CA ARG A 206 -17.13 1.07 -11.20
C ARG A 206 -18.37 1.76 -11.77
N VAL A 207 -19.55 1.36 -11.30
CA VAL A 207 -20.83 1.98 -11.70
C VAL A 207 -20.88 3.45 -11.28
N ALA A 208 -20.45 3.78 -10.06
CA ALA A 208 -20.38 5.16 -9.57
C ALA A 208 -19.46 6.02 -10.46
N ILE A 209 -18.25 5.55 -10.74
CA ILE A 209 -17.28 6.25 -11.60
C ILE A 209 -17.85 6.50 -13.00
N LEU A 210 -18.47 5.50 -13.64
CA LEU A 210 -19.07 5.67 -14.96
C LEU A 210 -20.23 6.68 -14.93
N LYS A 211 -21.08 6.64 -13.92
CA LYS A 211 -22.15 7.65 -13.74
C LYS A 211 -21.57 9.04 -13.51
N GLY A 212 -20.52 9.16 -12.69
CA GLY A 212 -19.83 10.40 -12.42
C GLY A 212 -19.20 11.00 -13.67
N ALA A 213 -18.57 10.19 -14.51
CA ALA A 213 -18.03 10.63 -15.79
C ALA A 213 -19.12 11.17 -16.72
N GLY A 214 -20.25 10.46 -16.83
CA GLY A 214 -21.37 10.89 -17.65
C GLY A 214 -22.14 12.12 -17.14
N ARG A 215 -21.92 12.53 -15.88
CA ARG A 215 -22.51 13.72 -15.25
C ARG A 215 -21.50 14.86 -15.09
N SER A 216 -20.30 14.69 -15.63
CA SER A 216 -19.23 15.68 -15.47
C SER A 216 -19.52 16.94 -16.28
N GLU A 217 -19.34 18.08 -15.64
CA GLU A 217 -19.46 19.41 -16.24
C GLU A 217 -18.08 20.06 -16.28
N LEU A 218 -17.63 20.45 -17.47
CA LEU A 218 -16.34 21.08 -17.70
C LEU A 218 -16.49 22.61 -17.68
N HIS A 219 -15.67 23.27 -16.87
CA HIS A 219 -15.51 24.72 -16.82
C HIS A 219 -14.07 25.09 -17.14
N ARG A 220 -13.86 26.16 -17.89
CA ARG A 220 -12.54 26.70 -18.19
C ARG A 220 -12.36 28.05 -17.48
N ILE A 221 -11.42 28.13 -16.54
CA ILE A 221 -11.12 29.34 -15.79
C ILE A 221 -9.62 29.63 -15.91
N GLN A 222 -9.26 30.76 -16.55
CA GLN A 222 -7.87 31.16 -16.80
C GLN A 222 -7.04 30.03 -17.48
N GLY A 223 -7.62 29.38 -18.47
CA GLY A 223 -7.00 28.28 -19.19
C GLY A 223 -6.93 26.96 -18.44
N LYS A 224 -7.38 26.91 -17.16
CA LYS A 224 -7.43 25.69 -16.37
C LYS A 224 -8.76 24.96 -16.55
N LEU A 225 -8.70 23.63 -16.59
CA LEU A 225 -9.86 22.74 -16.76
C LEU A 225 -10.39 22.33 -15.38
N ILE A 226 -11.51 22.91 -15.00
CA ILE A 226 -12.18 22.64 -13.73
C ILE A 226 -13.39 21.74 -14.01
N VAL A 227 -13.47 20.59 -13.36
CA VAL A 227 -14.56 19.65 -13.60
C VAL A 227 -15.38 19.45 -12.33
N PHE A 228 -16.69 19.52 -12.48
CA PHE A 228 -17.66 19.19 -11.45
C PHE A 228 -18.41 17.91 -11.80
N SER A 229 -18.77 17.12 -10.79
CA SER A 229 -19.65 15.96 -10.96
C SER A 229 -20.42 15.67 -9.68
N GLU A 230 -21.55 14.96 -9.82
CA GLU A 230 -22.43 14.59 -8.71
C GLU A 230 -22.58 13.07 -8.61
N LEU A 231 -22.35 12.53 -7.40
CA LEU A 231 -22.48 11.11 -7.05
C LEU A 231 -23.08 10.95 -5.67
N GLY A 232 -23.64 9.76 -5.37
CA GLY A 232 -24.10 9.42 -4.01
C GLY A 232 -23.03 8.85 -3.11
N SER A 233 -21.86 8.45 -3.67
CA SER A 233 -20.74 7.86 -2.94
C SER A 233 -19.49 7.84 -3.84
N PHE A 234 -18.31 7.58 -3.26
CA PHE A 234 -17.01 7.53 -3.96
C PHE A 234 -16.57 8.88 -4.55
N GLU A 235 -16.95 9.99 -3.92
CA GLU A 235 -16.69 11.35 -4.41
C GLU A 235 -15.17 11.59 -4.59
N GLY A 236 -14.35 11.17 -3.60
CA GLY A 236 -12.89 11.35 -3.64
C GLY A 236 -12.22 10.53 -4.74
N GLU A 237 -12.67 9.30 -4.96
CA GLU A 237 -12.17 8.42 -6.03
C GLU A 237 -12.54 8.98 -7.40
N MET A 238 -13.78 9.42 -7.57
CA MET A 238 -14.22 10.02 -8.82
C MET A 238 -13.44 11.30 -9.14
N ALA A 239 -13.19 12.15 -8.15
CA ALA A 239 -12.37 13.35 -8.34
C ALA A 239 -10.94 12.98 -8.81
N ASN A 240 -10.33 11.92 -8.25
CA ASN A 240 -9.04 11.41 -8.73
C ASN A 240 -9.12 10.87 -10.18
N VAL A 241 -10.20 10.21 -10.55
CA VAL A 241 -10.41 9.74 -11.93
C VAL A 241 -10.51 10.93 -12.89
N LEU A 242 -11.24 11.98 -12.53
CA LEU A 242 -11.35 13.19 -13.34
C LEU A 242 -9.98 13.86 -13.58
N LEU A 243 -9.11 13.92 -12.58
CA LEU A 243 -7.73 14.38 -12.77
C LEU A 243 -6.95 13.50 -13.75
N LYS A 244 -7.12 12.17 -13.66
CA LYS A 244 -6.43 11.21 -14.57
C LYS A 244 -6.85 11.37 -16.02
N ILE A 245 -8.12 11.71 -16.28
CA ILE A 245 -8.64 11.85 -17.64
C ILE A 245 -8.53 13.27 -18.19
N GLY A 246 -7.99 14.24 -17.42
CA GLY A 246 -7.63 15.54 -18.00
C GLY A 246 -7.97 16.77 -17.17
N ALA A 247 -8.77 16.67 -16.11
CA ALA A 247 -9.06 17.84 -15.27
C ALA A 247 -7.80 18.35 -14.55
N ASP A 248 -7.68 19.66 -14.41
CA ASP A 248 -6.67 20.31 -13.59
C ASP A 248 -7.10 20.35 -12.11
N VAL A 249 -8.39 20.61 -11.89
CA VAL A 249 -9.05 20.54 -10.58
C VAL A 249 -10.41 19.88 -10.77
N ALA A 250 -10.76 18.98 -9.86
CA ALA A 250 -12.02 18.28 -9.86
C ALA A 250 -12.75 18.43 -8.54
N PHE A 251 -14.04 18.69 -8.60
CA PHE A 251 -14.95 18.73 -7.48
C PHE A 251 -16.08 17.71 -7.71
N VAL A 252 -16.23 16.78 -6.78
CA VAL A 252 -17.30 15.79 -6.84
C VAL A 252 -18.12 15.88 -5.57
N GLY A 253 -19.41 16.09 -5.71
CA GLY A 253 -20.32 16.24 -4.59
C GLY A 253 -21.37 15.16 -4.54
N SER A 254 -22.03 15.09 -3.39
CA SER A 254 -23.26 14.33 -3.18
C SER A 254 -24.24 15.19 -2.39
N GLU A 255 -25.51 15.12 -2.76
CA GLU A 255 -26.60 15.75 -2.03
C GLU A 255 -27.56 14.68 -1.49
N ASP A 256 -27.96 14.82 -0.25
CA ASP A 256 -28.96 13.99 0.38
C ASP A 256 -29.87 14.84 1.31
N LYS A 257 -30.81 14.19 2.02
CA LYS A 257 -31.73 14.89 2.94
C LYS A 257 -31.05 15.58 4.12
N ASP A 258 -29.81 15.21 4.45
CA ASP A 258 -29.04 15.74 5.58
C ASP A 258 -28.14 16.90 5.16
N GLY A 259 -27.93 17.10 3.83
CA GLY A 259 -27.14 18.19 3.28
C GLY A 259 -26.28 17.78 2.08
N VAL A 260 -25.20 18.51 1.86
CA VAL A 260 -24.30 18.33 0.74
C VAL A 260 -22.88 18.02 1.21
N ARG A 261 -22.24 17.07 0.54
CA ARG A 261 -20.82 16.78 0.70
C ARG A 261 -20.10 17.14 -0.60
N MET A 262 -18.85 17.58 -0.49
CA MET A 262 -18.00 17.89 -1.66
C MET A 262 -16.58 17.43 -1.40
N SER A 263 -16.00 16.71 -2.36
CA SER A 263 -14.57 16.36 -2.39
C SER A 263 -13.89 17.12 -3.51
N GLY A 264 -12.79 17.81 -3.21
CA GLY A 264 -11.95 18.52 -4.17
C GLY A 264 -10.58 17.86 -4.32
N ARG A 265 -10.10 17.77 -5.55
CA ARG A 265 -8.75 17.30 -5.91
C ARG A 265 -8.15 18.22 -6.95
N GLY A 266 -6.84 18.47 -6.84
CA GLY A 266 -6.09 19.29 -7.80
C GLY A 266 -4.76 18.67 -8.15
N ARG A 267 -4.33 18.81 -9.39
CA ARG A 267 -3.01 18.36 -9.85
C ARG A 267 -1.92 19.13 -9.09
N PRO A 268 -0.86 18.46 -8.60
CA PRO A 268 0.23 19.11 -7.87
C PRO A 268 0.86 20.27 -8.61
N GLU A 269 1.02 20.15 -9.93
CA GLU A 269 1.61 21.18 -10.80
C GLU A 269 0.74 22.43 -10.82
N ILE A 270 -0.57 22.29 -10.96
CA ILE A 270 -1.55 23.37 -11.00
C ILE A 270 -1.65 24.06 -9.64
N ILE A 271 -1.69 23.30 -8.56
CA ILE A 271 -1.70 23.82 -7.19
C ILE A 271 -0.44 24.66 -6.94
N LYS A 272 0.72 24.19 -7.35
CA LYS A 272 1.99 24.91 -7.21
C LYS A 272 2.05 26.17 -8.07
N GLU A 273 1.60 26.07 -9.35
CA GLU A 273 1.60 27.18 -10.31
C GLU A 273 0.68 28.31 -9.88
N THR A 274 -0.52 27.97 -9.42
CA THR A 274 -1.58 28.96 -9.13
C THR A 274 -1.61 29.44 -7.70
N GLY A 275 -0.94 28.75 -6.78
CA GLY A 275 -1.07 28.97 -5.34
C GLY A 275 -2.46 28.60 -4.78
N LEU A 276 -3.27 27.86 -5.55
CA LEU A 276 -4.59 27.45 -5.12
C LEU A 276 -4.51 26.53 -3.91
N HIS A 277 -5.36 26.76 -2.92
CA HIS A 277 -5.44 25.92 -1.72
C HIS A 277 -6.86 25.43 -1.52
N LEU A 278 -7.13 24.18 -1.90
CA LEU A 278 -8.48 23.59 -1.83
C LEU A 278 -8.99 23.52 -0.39
N GLY A 279 -8.11 23.26 0.58
CA GLY A 279 -8.47 23.27 2.01
C GLY A 279 -9.10 24.57 2.47
N GLU A 280 -8.55 25.73 2.04
CA GLU A 280 -9.13 27.05 2.36
C GLU A 280 -10.52 27.24 1.72
N ILE A 281 -10.70 26.78 0.48
CA ILE A 281 -12.01 26.84 -0.20
C ILE A 281 -13.03 26.03 0.59
N MET A 282 -12.68 24.81 0.99
CA MET A 282 -13.60 23.93 1.76
C MET A 282 -13.87 24.47 3.17
N GLU A 283 -12.89 25.09 3.81
CA GLU A 283 -13.07 25.77 5.10
C GLU A 283 -14.05 26.94 5.00
N ASN A 284 -13.93 27.77 3.94
CA ASN A 284 -14.84 28.87 3.67
C ASN A 284 -16.27 28.38 3.37
N LEU A 285 -16.41 27.27 2.67
CA LEU A 285 -17.71 26.60 2.48
C LEU A 285 -18.29 26.16 3.82
N GLY A 286 -17.48 25.57 4.73
CA GLY A 286 -17.93 25.19 6.06
C GLY A 286 -18.56 26.36 6.81
N LYS A 287 -17.92 27.55 6.74
CA LYS A 287 -18.43 28.79 7.34
C LYS A 287 -19.74 29.28 6.68
N SER A 288 -19.81 29.17 5.34
CA SER A 288 -20.94 29.71 4.55
C SER A 288 -22.19 28.82 4.59
N PHE A 289 -22.01 27.51 4.71
CA PHE A 289 -23.07 26.50 4.59
C PHE A 289 -23.32 25.71 5.88
N GLN A 290 -23.08 26.33 7.04
CA GLN A 290 -23.35 25.75 8.38
C GLN A 290 -22.81 24.31 8.51
N GLY A 291 -21.58 24.10 8.10
CA GLY A 291 -20.94 22.80 8.05
C GLY A 291 -19.48 22.84 8.50
N SER A 292 -18.74 21.86 8.07
CA SER A 292 -17.29 21.76 8.26
C SER A 292 -16.60 21.46 6.95
N GLY A 293 -15.40 21.98 6.79
CA GLY A 293 -14.57 21.71 5.61
C GLY A 293 -13.12 21.99 5.90
N GLY A 294 -12.23 21.41 5.10
CA GLY A 294 -10.80 21.59 5.24
C GLY A 294 -10.01 20.56 4.46
N GLY A 295 -8.71 20.54 4.67
CA GLY A 295 -7.79 19.62 4.00
C GLY A 295 -6.51 20.31 3.56
N HIS A 296 -5.80 19.68 2.64
CA HIS A 296 -4.55 20.19 2.07
C HIS A 296 -4.79 21.00 0.80
N ALA A 297 -3.74 21.62 0.29
CA ALA A 297 -3.82 22.41 -0.93
C ALA A 297 -4.37 21.63 -2.14
N GLY A 298 -3.95 20.37 -2.33
CA GLY A 298 -4.34 19.52 -3.46
C GLY A 298 -5.47 18.53 -3.18
N ALA A 299 -5.93 18.39 -1.92
CA ALA A 299 -6.97 17.43 -1.53
C ALA A 299 -7.73 17.93 -0.31
N ALA A 300 -9.04 18.14 -0.47
CA ALA A 300 -9.87 18.70 0.59
C ALA A 300 -11.32 18.21 0.48
N SER A 301 -12.07 18.35 1.56
CA SER A 301 -13.49 17.98 1.60
C SER A 301 -14.30 18.97 2.42
N PHE A 302 -15.61 18.96 2.15
CA PHE A 302 -16.61 19.78 2.82
C PHE A 302 -17.87 18.97 3.08
N THR A 303 -18.55 19.25 4.17
CA THR A 303 -19.88 18.76 4.47
C THR A 303 -20.66 19.90 5.13
N GLY A 304 -21.89 20.15 4.66
CA GLY A 304 -22.70 21.23 5.21
C GLY A 304 -24.12 21.22 4.66
N LYS A 305 -24.90 22.25 5.02
CA LYS A 305 -26.28 22.42 4.55
C LYS A 305 -26.31 23.11 3.20
N GLY A 306 -27.46 22.99 2.49
CA GLY A 306 -27.65 23.59 1.16
C GLY A 306 -27.71 22.53 0.07
N THR A 307 -27.74 22.97 -1.18
CA THR A 307 -27.81 22.11 -2.37
C THR A 307 -26.46 22.02 -3.07
N TYR A 308 -26.28 20.97 -3.84
CA TYR A 308 -25.09 20.78 -4.68
C TYR A 308 -24.84 22.01 -5.59
N GLU A 309 -25.89 22.53 -6.22
CA GLU A 309 -25.80 23.68 -7.12
C GLU A 309 -25.38 24.98 -6.42
N GLU A 310 -25.83 25.21 -5.18
CA GLU A 310 -25.42 26.39 -4.39
C GLU A 310 -23.93 26.31 -4.03
N VAL A 311 -23.47 25.15 -3.59
CA VAL A 311 -22.07 24.93 -3.24
C VAL A 311 -21.18 25.03 -4.48
N LYS A 312 -21.56 24.41 -5.60
CA LYS A 312 -20.85 24.52 -6.89
C LYS A 312 -20.70 25.98 -7.33
N LYS A 313 -21.79 26.76 -7.33
CA LYS A 313 -21.74 28.20 -7.65
C LYS A 313 -20.81 28.99 -6.72
N HIS A 314 -20.78 28.64 -5.46
CA HIS A 314 -19.86 29.28 -4.51
C HIS A 314 -18.39 28.96 -4.81
N ILE A 315 -18.08 27.69 -5.10
CA ILE A 315 -16.73 27.26 -5.48
C ILE A 315 -16.28 27.95 -6.76
N LEU A 316 -17.12 28.02 -7.79
CA LEU A 316 -16.80 28.69 -9.05
C LEU A 316 -16.43 30.15 -8.83
N ARG A 317 -17.19 30.91 -8.03
CA ARG A 317 -16.88 32.31 -7.69
C ARG A 317 -15.55 32.44 -6.94
N GLU A 318 -15.26 31.53 -6.01
CA GLU A 318 -13.98 31.53 -5.28
C GLU A 318 -12.82 31.22 -6.22
N LEU A 319 -12.95 30.26 -7.12
CA LEU A 319 -11.93 29.92 -8.11
C LEU A 319 -11.68 31.10 -9.06
N GLU A 320 -12.73 31.72 -9.59
CA GLU A 320 -12.61 32.93 -10.41
C GLU A 320 -11.84 34.04 -9.67
N ARG A 321 -12.20 34.30 -8.42
CA ARG A 321 -11.52 35.31 -7.59
C ARG A 321 -10.04 34.99 -7.33
N LYS A 322 -9.74 33.72 -7.05
CA LYS A 322 -8.36 33.30 -6.72
C LYS A 322 -7.48 33.21 -7.97
N LEU A 323 -8.01 32.69 -9.07
CA LEU A 323 -7.28 32.54 -10.33
C LEU A 323 -7.18 33.85 -11.12
N ASN A 324 -8.16 34.78 -11.02
CA ASN A 324 -8.11 36.08 -11.66
C ASN A 324 -7.16 37.11 -11.01
N ARG A 325 -6.60 36.83 -9.84
CA ARG A 325 -5.57 37.69 -9.25
C ARG A 325 -4.28 37.75 -10.07
N GLY A 326 -4.19 36.98 -11.18
CA GLY A 326 -3.10 36.96 -12.18
C GLY A 326 -3.40 37.57 -13.55
N GLY A 327 -4.58 38.18 -13.81
CA GLY A 327 -4.92 38.97 -15.02
C GLY A 327 -5.45 38.18 -16.22
N ALA A 328 -6.64 38.59 -16.69
CA ALA A 328 -7.37 38.45 -17.96
C ALA A 328 -8.73 37.74 -17.88
N PRO A 329 -9.73 38.09 -18.71
CA PRO A 329 -11.14 37.72 -18.50
C PRO A 329 -11.50 36.28 -18.88
N VAL A 330 -12.63 35.85 -18.32
CA VAL A 330 -13.20 34.50 -18.43
C VAL A 330 -13.82 34.25 -19.78
N ASP A 331 -13.39 33.18 -20.50
CA ASP A 331 -14.17 32.59 -21.60
C ASP A 331 -14.91 31.34 -21.08
N THR A 332 -16.23 31.40 -21.08
CA THR A 332 -17.08 30.24 -20.89
C THR A 332 -17.20 29.53 -22.25
N CYS A 333 -16.55 28.39 -22.39
CA CYS A 333 -16.75 27.54 -23.57
C CYS A 333 -18.17 26.99 -23.58
N SER A 334 -18.96 27.37 -24.61
CA SER A 334 -20.19 26.67 -24.96
C SER A 334 -19.85 25.35 -25.66
N GLU A 335 -20.69 24.33 -25.51
CA GLU A 335 -20.53 22.96 -26.04
C GLU A 335 -20.27 22.87 -27.57
N SER A 336 -20.25 23.98 -28.29
CA SER A 336 -20.13 24.04 -29.74
C SER A 336 -18.70 24.07 -30.31
N GLU A 337 -17.65 24.04 -29.47
CA GLU A 337 -16.25 24.13 -29.94
C GLU A 337 -15.43 22.83 -29.75
N ILE A 338 -16.10 21.71 -29.49
CA ILE A 338 -15.46 20.38 -29.44
C ILE A 338 -16.00 19.55 -30.59
N THR A 339 -15.50 19.78 -31.78
CA THR A 339 -15.54 18.86 -32.93
C THR A 339 -14.15 18.72 -33.50
#